data_1f1a01565c08ce5aa9758e931c7208d0
#
_entry.id   1f1a01565c08ce5aa9758e931c7208d0
#
_cell.length_a   1.000
_cell.length_b   1.000
_cell.length_c   1.000
_cell.angle_alpha   90.00
_cell.angle_beta   90.00
_cell.angle_gamma   90.00
#
_symmetry.space_group_name_H-M   'P 1'
#
loop_
_entity.id
_entity.type
_entity.pdbx_description
1 polymer ?
#
loop_
_entity_poly.entity_id
_entity_poly.type
_entity_poly.pdbx_seq_one_letter_code
_entity_poly.pdbx_strand_id
1 'polypeptide(L)'
;MVLDILAANNWERPVYFGIGMGQDSYMGFDKYFQLEGAGYRVVPIKTENNSAYYDFGRINSAILYDNLMNKFVWGNIKDPKVNIDHFHDNTIAVMKYRNTFLRLAEQLMQEASTETRVMGDSIINEITDSTKIQEAIRVLDKSLEEIPLYQVPADFFLLNYISIYYAAGEYEKGNDLAWALALDNAQTLRYIGSLSLNRRKALENDERRSMQALQMLVDMARRNGETAFAQEIQDMVESTLSGRPVTSKRVNKNFPMANQNK
;
A
#
# COMPACT_ATOMS: atom_id res chain seq x y z
N MET A 1 -10.78 -32.11 10.14
CA MET A 1 -9.79 -32.07 9.03
C MET A 1 -8.59 -31.17 9.30
N VAL A 2 -8.71 -29.84 9.45
CA VAL A 2 -7.50 -28.99 9.69
C VAL A 2 -6.81 -29.31 11.02
N LEU A 3 -7.57 -29.48 12.10
CA LEU A 3 -7.01 -29.92 13.39
C LEU A 3 -6.36 -31.28 13.31
N ASP A 4 -6.92 -32.23 12.56
CA ASP A 4 -6.34 -33.54 12.38
C ASP A 4 -5.03 -33.47 11.58
N ILE A 5 -4.97 -32.59 10.56
CA ILE A 5 -3.74 -32.34 9.81
C ILE A 5 -2.66 -31.75 10.73
N LEU A 6 -3.00 -30.77 11.58
CA LEU A 6 -2.04 -30.18 12.51
C LEU A 6 -1.58 -31.18 13.56
N ALA A 7 -2.50 -32.00 14.10
CA ALA A 7 -2.18 -33.03 15.09
C ALA A 7 -1.28 -34.13 14.49
N ALA A 8 -1.59 -34.59 13.28
CA ALA A 8 -0.81 -35.64 12.61
C ALA A 8 0.55 -35.13 12.10
N ASN A 9 0.64 -33.83 11.78
CA ASN A 9 1.84 -33.22 11.21
C ASN A 9 2.94 -32.94 12.24
N ASN A 10 2.59 -32.83 13.51
CA ASN A 10 3.51 -32.53 14.61
C ASN A 10 4.47 -31.35 14.32
N TRP A 11 4.01 -30.34 13.56
CA TRP A 11 4.78 -29.18 13.11
C TRP A 11 5.98 -29.46 12.17
N GLU A 12 6.10 -30.67 11.64
CA GLU A 12 7.19 -31.05 10.74
C GLU A 12 7.07 -30.36 9.36
N ARG A 13 5.84 -30.13 8.91
CA ARG A 13 5.56 -29.45 7.65
C ARG A 13 4.74 -28.18 7.89
N PRO A 14 5.04 -27.10 7.18
CA PRO A 14 4.25 -25.88 7.31
C PRO A 14 2.84 -26.08 6.76
N VAL A 15 1.85 -25.54 7.49
CA VAL A 15 0.44 -25.50 7.07
C VAL A 15 0.09 -24.05 6.78
N TYR A 16 -0.47 -23.77 5.59
CA TYR A 16 -0.79 -22.44 5.13
C TYR A 16 -2.28 -22.27 4.84
N PHE A 17 -2.79 -21.09 5.15
CA PHE A 17 -4.05 -20.57 4.63
C PHE A 17 -3.75 -19.48 3.60
N GLY A 18 -4.48 -19.46 2.47
CA GLY A 18 -4.31 -18.42 1.45
C GLY A 18 -4.81 -17.06 1.92
N ILE A 19 -4.10 -15.99 1.61
CA ILE A 19 -4.53 -14.61 1.95
C ILE A 19 -5.84 -14.17 1.25
N GLY A 20 -6.30 -14.94 0.27
CA GLY A 20 -7.54 -14.68 -0.45
C GLY A 20 -8.77 -15.41 0.09
N MET A 21 -8.61 -16.18 1.15
CA MET A 21 -9.72 -16.89 1.77
C MET A 21 -10.55 -15.92 2.63
N GLY A 22 -11.87 -16.11 2.65
CA GLY A 22 -12.74 -15.36 3.56
C GLY A 22 -12.43 -15.68 5.03
N GLN A 23 -12.64 -14.72 5.91
CA GLN A 23 -12.35 -14.84 7.35
C GLN A 23 -13.04 -16.06 7.99
N ASP A 24 -14.27 -16.37 7.56
CA ASP A 24 -15.01 -17.54 8.05
C ASP A 24 -14.27 -18.86 7.80
N SER A 25 -13.42 -18.91 6.77
CA SER A 25 -12.62 -20.07 6.43
C SER A 25 -11.42 -20.28 7.34
N TYR A 26 -11.06 -19.28 8.15
CA TYR A 26 -9.91 -19.35 9.06
C TYR A 26 -10.19 -20.14 10.35
N MET A 27 -11.45 -20.43 10.65
CA MET A 27 -11.87 -21.31 11.76
C MET A 27 -11.24 -20.96 13.11
N GLY A 28 -10.94 -19.68 13.37
CA GLY A 28 -10.31 -19.19 14.59
C GLY A 28 -8.79 -19.38 14.65
N PHE A 29 -8.15 -19.81 13.56
CA PHE A 29 -6.68 -19.89 13.47
C PHE A 29 -6.01 -18.55 13.17
N ASP A 30 -6.76 -17.51 12.84
CA ASP A 30 -6.28 -16.16 12.57
C ASP A 30 -5.31 -15.63 13.65
N LYS A 31 -5.53 -16.01 14.91
CA LYS A 31 -4.67 -15.67 16.06
C LYS A 31 -3.29 -16.35 16.05
N TYR A 32 -3.13 -17.38 15.23
CA TYR A 32 -1.91 -18.17 15.09
C TYR A 32 -1.26 -18.01 13.71
N PHE A 33 -1.65 -16.98 12.98
CA PHE A 33 -1.11 -16.74 11.65
C PHE A 33 0.21 -15.95 11.70
N GLN A 34 1.11 -16.33 10.79
CA GLN A 34 2.28 -15.57 10.41
C GLN A 34 2.22 -15.31 8.91
N LEU A 35 2.24 -14.04 8.50
CA LEU A 35 2.22 -13.67 7.09
C LEU A 35 3.58 -13.98 6.45
N GLU A 36 3.57 -14.80 5.40
CA GLU A 36 4.79 -15.21 4.67
C GLU A 36 4.70 -14.94 3.15
N GLY A 37 3.89 -13.96 2.76
CA GLY A 37 3.68 -13.56 1.38
C GLY A 37 2.24 -13.81 0.92
N ALA A 38 2.01 -14.78 0.03
CA ALA A 38 0.68 -15.14 -0.48
C ALA A 38 -0.13 -16.04 0.47
N GLY A 39 0.38 -16.33 1.66
CA GLY A 39 -0.26 -17.20 2.63
C GLY A 39 0.10 -16.86 4.06
N TYR A 40 -0.80 -17.27 4.95
CA TYR A 40 -0.62 -17.26 6.38
C TYR A 40 -0.17 -18.63 6.84
N ARG A 41 1.05 -18.75 7.33
CA ARG A 41 1.52 -19.94 8.01
C ARG A 41 0.90 -20.05 9.39
N VAL A 42 0.40 -21.22 9.75
CA VAL A 42 -0.01 -21.50 11.13
C VAL A 42 1.23 -21.76 11.98
N VAL A 43 1.41 -20.99 13.05
CA VAL A 43 2.53 -21.10 13.98
C VAL A 43 2.01 -21.25 15.43
N PRO A 44 2.75 -21.95 16.32
CA PRO A 44 2.32 -22.13 17.72
C PRO A 44 2.54 -20.88 18.58
N ILE A 45 2.40 -19.70 18.00
CA ILE A 45 2.57 -18.41 18.65
C ILE A 45 1.28 -17.63 18.49
N LYS A 46 0.57 -17.43 19.61
CA LYS A 46 -0.64 -16.63 19.62
C LYS A 46 -0.30 -15.14 19.51
N THR A 47 -0.93 -14.46 18.59
CA THR A 47 -0.83 -13.02 18.41
C THR A 47 -2.20 -12.39 18.66
N GLU A 48 -2.26 -11.32 19.44
CA GLU A 48 -3.48 -10.53 19.55
C GLU A 48 -3.62 -9.67 18.31
N ASN A 49 -4.69 -9.91 17.56
CA ASN A 49 -5.00 -9.07 16.39
C ASN A 49 -5.64 -7.77 16.90
N ASN A 50 -4.86 -6.70 16.86
CA ASN A 50 -5.32 -5.35 17.27
C ASN A 50 -5.82 -4.52 16.09
N SER A 51 -5.85 -5.05 14.88
CA SER A 51 -6.13 -4.24 13.71
C SER A 51 -7.28 -4.72 12.84
N ALA A 52 -7.78 -3.75 12.10
CA ALA A 52 -8.92 -3.83 11.21
C ALA A 52 -8.73 -4.85 10.07
N TYR A 53 -9.78 -5.42 9.66
CA TYR A 53 -10.22 -6.21 8.51
C TYR A 53 -9.21 -6.94 7.58
N TYR A 54 -7.92 -6.51 7.47
CA TYR A 54 -6.95 -7.10 6.53
C TYR A 54 -5.58 -7.43 7.14
N ASP A 55 -5.40 -7.26 8.44
CA ASP A 55 -4.11 -7.38 9.13
C ASP A 55 -4.00 -8.64 9.99
N PHE A 56 -4.36 -9.78 9.41
CA PHE A 56 -4.20 -11.04 10.14
C PHE A 56 -2.74 -11.45 10.27
N GLY A 57 -2.45 -12.04 11.42
CA GLY A 57 -1.18 -12.67 11.67
C GLY A 57 -0.04 -11.72 12.00
N ARG A 58 0.96 -12.28 12.65
CA ARG A 58 2.22 -11.60 12.94
C ARG A 58 3.10 -11.51 11.69
N ILE A 59 4.06 -10.61 11.73
CA ILE A 59 5.12 -10.53 10.73
C ILE A 59 6.44 -10.99 11.36
N ASN A 60 7.13 -11.89 10.68
CA ASN A 60 8.55 -12.12 10.85
C ASN A 60 9.25 -11.42 9.68
N SER A 61 9.84 -10.26 9.95
CA SER A 61 10.40 -9.39 8.92
C SER A 61 11.47 -10.10 8.08
N ALA A 62 12.33 -10.90 8.70
CA ALA A 62 13.40 -11.60 8.00
C ALA A 62 12.84 -12.65 7.00
N ILE A 63 11.85 -13.44 7.40
CA ILE A 63 11.23 -14.46 6.54
C ILE A 63 10.44 -13.78 5.42
N LEU A 64 9.61 -12.79 5.76
CA LEU A 64 8.76 -12.12 4.78
C LEU A 64 9.59 -11.32 3.78
N TYR A 65 10.66 -10.65 4.24
CA TYR A 65 11.62 -9.96 3.39
C TYR A 65 12.28 -10.92 2.40
N ASP A 66 12.81 -12.03 2.87
CA ASP A 66 13.47 -13.01 2.00
C ASP A 66 12.50 -13.60 0.97
N ASN A 67 11.24 -13.85 1.37
CA ASN A 67 10.23 -14.35 0.45
C ASN A 67 9.88 -13.31 -0.63
N LEU A 68 9.57 -12.07 -0.26
CA LEU A 68 9.12 -11.04 -1.21
C LEU A 68 10.25 -10.52 -2.10
N MET A 69 11.47 -10.38 -1.54
CA MET A 69 12.58 -9.75 -2.23
C MET A 69 13.43 -10.73 -3.04
N ASN A 70 13.55 -11.99 -2.58
CA ASN A 70 14.52 -12.94 -3.13
C ASN A 70 13.89 -14.18 -3.75
N LYS A 71 12.77 -14.69 -3.22
CA LYS A 71 12.19 -15.98 -3.63
C LYS A 71 11.00 -15.86 -4.56
N PHE A 72 10.14 -14.86 -4.35
CA PHE A 72 8.92 -14.75 -5.15
C PHE A 72 9.23 -14.34 -6.58
N VAL A 73 8.56 -15.01 -7.51
CA VAL A 73 8.56 -14.69 -8.94
C VAL A 73 7.24 -14.00 -9.26
N TRP A 74 7.32 -12.75 -9.68
CA TRP A 74 6.16 -11.87 -9.91
C TRP A 74 5.50 -12.06 -11.28
N GLY A 75 5.99 -13.01 -12.06
CA GLY A 75 5.50 -13.24 -13.43
C GLY A 75 5.77 -12.04 -14.34
N ASN A 76 4.84 -11.78 -15.24
CA ASN A 76 4.97 -10.70 -16.22
C ASN A 76 4.03 -9.52 -15.91
N ILE A 77 3.65 -9.28 -14.67
CA ILE A 77 2.71 -8.18 -14.31
C ILE A 77 3.21 -6.83 -14.83
N LYS A 78 4.52 -6.61 -14.80
CA LYS A 78 5.14 -5.37 -15.28
C LYS A 78 5.32 -5.27 -16.81
N ASP A 79 4.99 -6.30 -17.57
CA ASP A 79 5.02 -6.22 -19.04
C ASP A 79 3.77 -5.47 -19.54
N PRO A 80 3.92 -4.31 -20.22
CA PRO A 80 2.79 -3.54 -20.74
C PRO A 80 1.91 -4.29 -21.75
N LYS A 81 2.39 -5.42 -22.28
CA LYS A 81 1.63 -6.28 -23.20
C LYS A 81 0.69 -7.24 -22.46
N VAL A 82 0.91 -7.45 -21.18
CA VAL A 82 0.04 -8.29 -20.35
C VAL A 82 -1.21 -7.48 -20.02
N ASN A 83 -2.36 -8.02 -20.39
CA ASN A 83 -3.64 -7.44 -20.01
C ASN A 83 -4.11 -8.09 -18.69
N ILE A 84 -4.20 -7.30 -17.63
CA ILE A 84 -4.76 -7.72 -16.36
C ILE A 84 -6.23 -7.36 -16.40
N ASP A 85 -7.09 -8.35 -16.17
CA ASP A 85 -8.54 -8.16 -16.08
C ASP A 85 -8.88 -7.34 -14.83
N HIS A 86 -9.80 -6.39 -14.98
CA HIS A 86 -10.22 -5.47 -13.91
C HIS A 86 -10.67 -6.15 -12.60
N PHE A 87 -11.21 -7.36 -12.67
CA PHE A 87 -11.53 -8.14 -11.48
C PHE A 87 -10.25 -8.60 -10.76
N HIS A 88 -9.22 -8.97 -11.51
CA HIS A 88 -7.94 -9.45 -10.97
C HIS A 88 -7.04 -8.33 -10.49
N ASP A 89 -7.06 -7.12 -11.13
CA ASP A 89 -6.28 -5.97 -10.69
C ASP A 89 -6.63 -5.58 -9.25
N ASN A 90 -7.92 -5.48 -8.96
CA ASN A 90 -8.40 -5.08 -7.64
C ASN A 90 -8.23 -6.18 -6.59
N THR A 91 -8.43 -7.46 -6.96
CA THR A 91 -8.47 -8.58 -6.02
C THR A 91 -7.10 -9.18 -5.75
N ILE A 92 -6.21 -9.26 -6.74
CA ILE A 92 -4.93 -9.96 -6.62
C ILE A 92 -3.80 -9.00 -6.30
N ALA A 93 -3.66 -7.91 -7.04
CA ALA A 93 -2.51 -7.04 -6.89
C ALA A 93 -2.69 -6.08 -5.72
N VAL A 94 -3.84 -5.38 -5.66
CA VAL A 94 -4.07 -4.29 -4.71
C VAL A 94 -4.28 -4.81 -3.29
N MET A 95 -5.32 -5.64 -3.08
CA MET A 95 -5.72 -6.03 -1.72
C MET A 95 -4.80 -7.05 -1.08
N LYS A 96 -3.96 -7.76 -1.85
CA LYS A 96 -3.14 -8.85 -1.31
C LYS A 96 -1.66 -8.52 -1.32
N TYR A 97 -1.10 -8.16 -2.46
CA TYR A 97 0.36 -8.01 -2.56
C TYR A 97 0.85 -6.63 -2.15
N ARG A 98 0.23 -5.54 -2.58
CA ARG A 98 0.62 -4.20 -2.09
C ARG A 98 0.46 -4.08 -0.58
N ASN A 99 -0.62 -4.63 -0.01
CA ASN A 99 -0.79 -4.69 1.43
C ASN A 99 0.29 -5.55 2.12
N THR A 100 0.70 -6.67 1.52
CA THR A 100 1.76 -7.52 2.07
C THR A 100 3.11 -6.78 2.11
N PHE A 101 3.46 -6.05 1.04
CA PHE A 101 4.65 -5.20 1.00
C PHE A 101 4.55 -4.06 2.03
N LEU A 102 3.39 -3.40 2.11
CA LEU A 102 3.14 -2.34 3.09
C LEU A 102 3.38 -2.83 4.51
N ARG A 103 2.76 -3.93 4.90
CA ARG A 103 2.89 -4.52 6.23
C ARG A 103 4.32 -4.89 6.59
N LEU A 104 5.10 -5.37 5.60
CA LEU A 104 6.54 -5.60 5.81
C LEU A 104 7.28 -4.29 6.03
N ALA A 105 7.02 -3.26 5.22
CA ALA A 105 7.67 -1.97 5.37
C ALA A 105 7.32 -1.31 6.72
N GLU A 106 6.05 -1.37 7.15
CA GLU A 106 5.62 -0.89 8.47
C GLU A 106 6.33 -1.63 9.61
N GLN A 107 6.45 -2.96 9.51
CA GLN A 107 7.18 -3.77 10.50
C GLN A 107 8.66 -3.38 10.58
N LEU A 108 9.31 -3.17 9.42
CA LEU A 108 10.71 -2.75 9.35
C LEU A 108 10.89 -1.33 9.94
N MET A 109 9.98 -0.40 9.67
CA MET A 109 9.98 0.93 10.29
C MET A 109 9.78 0.86 11.80
N GLN A 110 8.93 -0.04 12.28
CA GLN A 110 8.74 -0.27 13.72
C GLN A 110 10.01 -0.86 14.36
N GLU A 111 10.66 -1.80 13.71
CA GLU A 111 11.93 -2.39 14.17
C GLU A 111 13.08 -1.37 14.17
N ALA A 112 13.06 -0.39 13.25
CA ALA A 112 14.01 0.71 13.22
C ALA A 112 13.86 1.66 14.41
N SER A 113 12.68 1.71 15.02
CA SER A 113 12.34 2.58 16.15
C SER A 113 12.55 1.82 17.48
N THR A 114 13.81 1.55 17.84
CA THR A 114 14.11 0.62 18.96
C THR A 114 14.15 1.26 20.33
N GLU A 115 14.17 2.58 20.47
CA GLU A 115 14.17 3.22 21.78
C GLU A 115 12.96 4.13 22.00
N THR A 116 12.09 3.70 22.91
CA THR A 116 11.06 4.56 23.49
C THR A 116 11.66 5.29 24.67
N ARG A 117 12.01 6.57 24.53
CA ARG A 117 12.38 7.42 25.67
C ARG A 117 11.14 8.14 26.18
N VAL A 118 10.88 7.97 27.47
CA VAL A 118 9.87 8.75 28.18
C VAL A 118 10.52 10.05 28.64
N MET A 119 10.11 11.17 28.04
CA MET A 119 10.54 12.50 28.45
C MET A 119 9.35 13.26 29.00
N GLY A 120 9.16 13.21 30.33
CA GLY A 120 7.94 13.70 30.99
C GLY A 120 6.73 12.86 30.58
N ASP A 121 5.64 13.49 30.13
CA ASP A 121 4.41 12.81 29.67
C ASP A 121 4.45 12.42 28.16
N SER A 122 5.58 12.63 27.49
CA SER A 122 5.71 12.38 26.04
C SER A 122 6.58 11.15 25.77
N ILE A 123 6.08 10.26 24.92
CA ILE A 123 6.81 9.12 24.39
C ILE A 123 7.47 9.58 23.08
N ILE A 124 8.79 9.56 23.04
CA ILE A 124 9.57 9.89 21.83
C ILE A 124 10.18 8.58 21.31
N ASN A 125 9.77 8.18 20.12
CA ASN A 125 10.40 7.07 19.40
C ASN A 125 11.59 7.62 18.60
N GLU A 126 12.79 7.26 18.98
CA GLU A 126 13.99 7.64 18.27
C GLU A 126 14.33 6.58 17.22
N ILE A 127 14.50 6.98 15.97
CA ILE A 127 14.90 6.09 14.87
C ILE A 127 16.38 5.80 15.03
N THR A 128 16.74 4.54 15.31
CA THR A 128 18.11 4.14 15.64
C THR A 128 18.76 3.24 14.58
N ASP A 129 17.97 2.50 13.76
CA ASP A 129 18.50 1.58 12.75
C ASP A 129 18.24 2.05 11.32
N SER A 130 19.21 2.73 10.75
CA SER A 130 19.16 3.18 9.35
C SER A 130 19.11 2.02 8.34
N THR A 131 19.59 0.82 8.68
CA THR A 131 19.54 -0.35 7.80
C THR A 131 18.10 -0.81 7.60
N LYS A 132 17.32 -0.85 8.67
CA LYS A 132 15.90 -1.22 8.62
C LYS A 132 15.05 -0.22 7.83
N ILE A 133 15.36 1.06 7.92
CA ILE A 133 14.72 2.09 7.10
C ILE A 133 15.02 1.84 5.62
N GLN A 134 16.28 1.61 5.26
CA GLN A 134 16.67 1.33 3.88
C GLN A 134 16.04 0.02 3.36
N GLU A 135 15.86 -0.99 4.21
CA GLU A 135 15.11 -2.19 3.87
C GLU A 135 13.63 -1.87 3.58
N ALA A 136 12.98 -1.05 4.41
CA ALA A 136 11.59 -0.64 4.19
C ALA A 136 11.42 0.12 2.86
N ILE A 137 12.33 1.06 2.56
CA ILE A 137 12.33 1.79 1.28
C ILE A 137 12.45 0.82 0.11
N ARG A 138 13.42 -0.11 0.14
CA ARG A 138 13.61 -1.11 -0.92
C ARG A 138 12.39 -2.01 -1.11
N VAL A 139 11.70 -2.35 -0.05
CA VAL A 139 10.46 -3.14 -0.08
C VAL A 139 9.36 -2.40 -0.83
N LEU A 140 9.16 -1.11 -0.55
CA LEU A 140 8.18 -0.28 -1.26
C LEU A 140 8.56 -0.06 -2.73
N ASP A 141 9.83 0.23 -3.00
CA ASP A 141 10.35 0.38 -4.37
C ASP A 141 10.12 -0.89 -5.19
N LYS A 142 10.40 -2.07 -4.61
CA LYS A 142 10.15 -3.38 -5.23
C LYS A 142 8.67 -3.60 -5.53
N SER A 143 7.79 -3.25 -4.63
CA SER A 143 6.34 -3.34 -4.84
C SER A 143 5.90 -2.51 -6.05
N LEU A 144 6.38 -1.27 -6.16
CA LEU A 144 6.03 -0.38 -7.28
C LEU A 144 6.70 -0.79 -8.60
N GLU A 145 7.87 -1.43 -8.54
CA GLU A 145 8.53 -2.02 -9.72
C GLU A 145 7.75 -3.22 -10.26
N GLU A 146 7.36 -4.15 -9.40
CA GLU A 146 6.71 -5.40 -9.83
C GLU A 146 5.20 -5.24 -10.08
N ILE A 147 4.56 -4.27 -9.41
CA ILE A 147 3.13 -3.95 -9.55
C ILE A 147 3.00 -2.45 -9.93
N PRO A 148 3.43 -2.08 -11.13
CA PRO A 148 3.50 -0.68 -11.52
C PRO A 148 2.12 -0.05 -11.73
N LEU A 149 2.02 1.26 -11.53
CA LEU A 149 0.76 2.02 -11.63
C LEU A 149 0.16 2.05 -13.04
N TYR A 150 0.96 1.83 -14.07
CA TYR A 150 0.45 1.73 -15.44
C TYR A 150 -0.26 0.40 -15.74
N GLN A 151 -0.04 -0.64 -14.92
CA GLN A 151 -0.71 -1.93 -15.04
C GLN A 151 -1.83 -2.08 -14.03
N VAL A 152 -1.58 -1.67 -12.79
CA VAL A 152 -2.52 -1.78 -11.68
C VAL A 152 -2.76 -0.39 -11.12
N PRO A 153 -3.97 0.14 -11.22
CA PRO A 153 -4.29 1.51 -10.81
C PRO A 153 -3.87 1.84 -9.38
N ALA A 154 -3.75 3.12 -9.11
CA ALA A 154 -3.48 3.62 -7.77
C ALA A 154 -4.61 3.23 -6.80
N ASP A 155 -4.24 2.87 -5.58
CA ASP A 155 -5.16 2.44 -4.54
C ASP A 155 -4.88 3.14 -3.21
N PHE A 156 -5.75 2.90 -2.23
CA PHE A 156 -5.68 3.52 -0.93
C PHE A 156 -4.40 3.17 -0.13
N PHE A 157 -3.79 2.01 -0.34
CA PHE A 157 -2.57 1.62 0.36
C PHE A 157 -1.38 2.52 0.02
N LEU A 158 -1.40 3.16 -1.14
CA LEU A 158 -0.34 4.08 -1.56
C LEU A 158 -0.24 5.34 -0.67
N LEU A 159 -1.29 5.72 0.03
CA LEU A 159 -1.21 6.79 1.05
C LEU A 159 -0.24 6.41 2.18
N ASN A 160 -0.26 5.14 2.60
CA ASN A 160 0.65 4.65 3.62
C ASN A 160 2.09 4.52 3.08
N TYR A 161 2.26 4.15 1.80
CA TYR A 161 3.58 4.18 1.15
C TYR A 161 4.19 5.58 1.18
N ILE A 162 3.41 6.60 0.82
CA ILE A 162 3.82 8.00 0.86
C ILE A 162 4.21 8.40 2.29
N SER A 163 3.42 8.00 3.29
CA SER A 163 3.72 8.25 4.69
C SER A 163 5.06 7.64 5.14
N ILE A 164 5.35 6.41 4.71
CA ILE A 164 6.61 5.75 5.03
C ILE A 164 7.78 6.43 4.32
N TYR A 165 7.66 6.80 3.03
CA TYR A 165 8.71 7.56 2.34
C TYR A 165 9.03 8.87 3.05
N TYR A 166 8.01 9.63 3.47
CA TYR A 166 8.24 10.87 4.23
C TYR A 166 8.90 10.61 5.58
N ALA A 167 8.44 9.59 6.32
CA ALA A 167 9.04 9.21 7.60
C ALA A 167 10.50 8.74 7.46
N ALA A 168 10.84 8.15 6.32
CA ALA A 168 12.20 7.74 5.97
C ALA A 168 13.08 8.88 5.41
N GLY A 169 12.54 10.08 5.22
CA GLY A 169 13.25 11.23 4.63
C GLY A 169 13.33 11.20 3.10
N GLU A 170 12.65 10.26 2.43
CA GLU A 170 12.63 10.11 0.97
C GLU A 170 11.54 11.01 0.34
N TYR A 171 11.65 12.32 0.56
CA TYR A 171 10.62 13.30 0.16
C TYR A 171 10.34 13.31 -1.33
N GLU A 172 11.36 13.16 -2.18
CA GLU A 172 11.18 13.12 -3.63
C GLU A 172 10.31 11.95 -4.07
N LYS A 173 10.59 10.73 -3.55
CA LYS A 173 9.78 9.54 -3.85
C LYS A 173 8.35 9.68 -3.33
N GLY A 174 8.20 10.22 -2.10
CA GLY A 174 6.91 10.53 -1.52
C GLY A 174 6.11 11.50 -2.38
N ASN A 175 6.72 12.60 -2.81
CA ASN A 175 6.10 13.61 -3.66
C ASN A 175 5.73 13.06 -5.04
N ASP A 176 6.58 12.26 -5.67
CA ASP A 176 6.30 11.65 -6.98
C ASP A 176 5.10 10.70 -6.92
N LEU A 177 5.06 9.85 -5.88
CA LEU A 177 3.93 8.94 -5.69
C LEU A 177 2.64 9.69 -5.32
N ALA A 178 2.74 10.72 -4.47
CA ALA A 178 1.62 11.58 -4.11
C ALA A 178 1.05 12.33 -5.32
N TRP A 179 1.91 12.81 -6.22
CA TRP A 179 1.50 13.44 -7.46
C TRP A 179 0.72 12.48 -8.37
N ALA A 180 1.23 11.25 -8.56
CA ALA A 180 0.55 10.23 -9.34
C ALA A 180 -0.84 9.92 -8.80
N LEU A 181 -0.94 9.71 -7.48
CA LEU A 181 -2.20 9.43 -6.82
C LEU A 181 -3.17 10.61 -6.86
N ALA A 182 -2.66 11.84 -6.70
CA ALA A 182 -3.48 13.05 -6.77
C ALA A 182 -4.05 13.27 -8.18
N LEU A 183 -3.23 13.06 -9.21
CA LEU A 183 -3.67 13.20 -10.60
C LEU A 183 -4.76 12.18 -10.96
N ASP A 184 -4.60 10.93 -10.56
CA ASP A 184 -5.60 9.87 -10.79
C ASP A 184 -6.94 10.21 -10.13
N ASN A 185 -6.92 10.64 -8.86
CA ASN A 185 -8.12 11.05 -8.15
C ASN A 185 -8.77 12.31 -8.75
N ALA A 186 -7.98 13.31 -9.18
CA ALA A 186 -8.51 14.49 -9.84
C ALA A 186 -9.20 14.17 -11.17
N GLN A 187 -8.63 13.25 -11.95
CA GLN A 187 -9.22 12.77 -13.20
C GLN A 187 -10.52 11.99 -12.95
N THR A 188 -10.54 11.15 -11.93
CA THR A 188 -11.75 10.44 -11.48
C THR A 188 -12.86 11.43 -11.12
N LEU A 189 -12.56 12.47 -10.34
CA LEU A 189 -13.54 13.51 -9.99
C LEU A 189 -14.04 14.28 -11.22
N ARG A 190 -13.14 14.61 -12.16
CA ARG A 190 -13.52 15.25 -13.42
C ARG A 190 -14.47 14.37 -14.24
N TYR A 191 -14.17 13.08 -14.35
CA TYR A 191 -15.02 12.12 -15.04
C TYR A 191 -16.40 12.05 -14.39
N ILE A 192 -16.46 11.85 -13.07
CA ILE A 192 -17.72 11.78 -12.32
C ILE A 192 -18.53 13.09 -12.49
N GLY A 193 -17.86 14.25 -12.44
CA GLY A 193 -18.49 15.55 -12.65
C GLY A 193 -19.09 15.74 -14.04
N SER A 194 -18.59 15.03 -15.06
CA SER A 194 -19.12 15.06 -16.44
C SER A 194 -20.36 14.19 -16.65
N LEU A 195 -20.71 13.34 -15.68
CA LEU A 195 -21.83 12.41 -15.78
C LEU A 195 -23.18 13.07 -15.45
N SER A 196 -24.26 12.50 -15.99
CA SER A 196 -25.63 12.87 -15.59
C SER A 196 -25.87 12.57 -14.10
N LEU A 197 -26.79 13.32 -13.46
CA LEU A 197 -27.09 13.20 -12.02
C LEU A 197 -27.38 11.74 -11.57
N ASN A 198 -28.09 10.97 -12.38
CA ASN A 198 -28.40 9.58 -12.01
C ASN A 198 -27.17 8.67 -12.01
N ARG A 199 -26.23 8.87 -12.96
CA ARG A 199 -24.97 8.12 -13.02
C ARG A 199 -24.01 8.55 -11.92
N ARG A 200 -23.97 9.84 -11.62
CA ARG A 200 -23.15 10.39 -10.54
C ARG A 200 -23.55 9.82 -9.17
N LYS A 201 -24.84 9.65 -8.89
CA LYS A 201 -25.32 9.00 -7.66
C LYS A 201 -24.78 7.57 -7.48
N ALA A 202 -24.63 6.83 -8.56
CA ALA A 202 -24.06 5.47 -8.48
C ALA A 202 -22.56 5.47 -8.11
N LEU A 203 -21.84 6.57 -8.33
CA LEU A 203 -20.41 6.75 -8.05
C LEU A 203 -20.13 7.69 -6.86
N GLU A 204 -21.13 7.98 -6.04
CA GLU A 204 -21.02 8.90 -4.90
C GLU A 204 -19.91 8.45 -3.90
N ASN A 205 -19.77 7.15 -3.70
CA ASN A 205 -18.72 6.61 -2.84
C ASN A 205 -17.32 6.84 -3.42
N ASP A 206 -17.17 6.70 -4.74
CA ASP A 206 -15.88 6.92 -5.42
C ASP A 206 -15.54 8.41 -5.43
N GLU A 207 -16.54 9.29 -5.66
CA GLU A 207 -16.39 10.73 -5.55
C GLU A 207 -15.88 11.13 -4.16
N ARG A 208 -16.52 10.62 -3.12
CA ARG A 208 -16.13 10.91 -1.73
C ARG A 208 -14.73 10.41 -1.40
N ARG A 209 -14.39 9.17 -1.80
CA ARG A 209 -13.05 8.60 -1.60
C ARG A 209 -11.97 9.41 -2.29
N SER A 210 -12.21 9.82 -3.52
CA SER A 210 -11.24 10.65 -4.27
C SER A 210 -11.05 12.02 -3.63
N MET A 211 -12.11 12.68 -3.15
CA MET A 211 -11.99 13.93 -2.41
C MET A 211 -11.19 13.75 -1.11
N GLN A 212 -11.46 12.69 -0.35
CA GLN A 212 -10.74 12.40 0.88
C GLN A 212 -9.25 12.11 0.61
N ALA A 213 -8.94 11.34 -0.43
CA ALA A 213 -7.56 11.06 -0.81
C ALA A 213 -6.80 12.35 -1.15
N LEU A 214 -7.38 13.22 -1.95
CA LEU A 214 -6.76 14.52 -2.29
C LEU A 214 -6.52 15.39 -1.05
N GLN A 215 -7.50 15.47 -0.14
CA GLN A 215 -7.33 16.21 1.10
C GLN A 215 -6.19 15.63 1.96
N MET A 216 -6.14 14.30 2.10
CA MET A 216 -5.10 13.61 2.86
C MET A 216 -3.71 13.85 2.27
N LEU A 217 -3.56 13.86 0.94
CA LEU A 217 -2.28 14.11 0.26
C LEU A 217 -1.77 15.52 0.53
N VAL A 218 -2.64 16.53 0.42
CA VAL A 218 -2.30 17.94 0.72
C VAL A 218 -1.90 18.10 2.19
N ASP A 219 -2.67 17.51 3.11
CA ASP A 219 -2.39 17.62 4.54
C ASP A 219 -1.09 16.87 4.91
N MET A 220 -0.83 15.72 4.29
CA MET A 220 0.39 14.95 4.50
C MET A 220 1.63 15.71 4.01
N ALA A 221 1.57 16.32 2.83
CA ALA A 221 2.65 17.16 2.32
C ALA A 221 2.94 18.35 3.27
N ARG A 222 1.90 19.06 3.72
CA ARG A 222 2.05 20.17 4.67
C ARG A 222 2.67 19.78 5.99
N ARG A 223 2.23 18.64 6.58
CA ARG A 223 2.76 18.15 7.87
C ARG A 223 4.24 17.77 7.77
N ASN A 224 4.71 17.38 6.60
CA ASN A 224 6.11 17.03 6.36
C ASN A 224 6.96 18.21 5.84
N GLY A 225 6.43 19.44 5.88
CA GLY A 225 7.16 20.63 5.47
C GLY A 225 7.15 20.94 3.97
N GLU A 226 6.53 20.07 3.16
CA GLU A 226 6.44 20.15 1.70
C GLU A 226 5.32 21.11 1.25
N THR A 227 5.29 22.33 1.81
CA THR A 227 4.19 23.30 1.58
C THR A 227 4.08 23.76 0.14
N ALA A 228 5.21 23.93 -0.55
CA ALA A 228 5.22 24.28 -1.98
C ALA A 228 4.61 23.16 -2.82
N PHE A 229 4.94 21.91 -2.52
CA PHE A 229 4.36 20.74 -3.19
C PHE A 229 2.87 20.58 -2.89
N ALA A 230 2.42 20.86 -1.68
CA ALA A 230 0.99 20.88 -1.34
C ALA A 230 0.22 21.88 -2.19
N GLN A 231 0.81 23.06 -2.47
CA GLN A 231 0.21 24.04 -3.37
C GLN A 231 0.21 23.54 -4.83
N GLU A 232 1.29 22.91 -5.30
CA GLU A 232 1.33 22.30 -6.64
C GLU A 232 0.21 21.28 -6.85
N ILE A 233 -0.08 20.42 -5.83
CA ILE A 233 -1.21 19.48 -5.89
C ILE A 233 -2.54 20.25 -6.03
N GLN A 234 -2.76 21.28 -5.23
CA GLN A 234 -4.01 22.06 -5.29
C GLN A 234 -4.20 22.72 -6.66
N ASP A 235 -3.18 23.32 -7.21
CA ASP A 235 -3.19 23.96 -8.52
C ASP A 235 -3.46 22.95 -9.64
N MET A 236 -2.87 21.76 -9.54
CA MET A 236 -3.10 20.65 -10.47
C MET A 236 -4.54 20.16 -10.42
N VAL A 237 -5.08 19.96 -9.23
CA VAL A 237 -6.49 19.54 -9.03
C VAL A 237 -7.44 20.56 -9.65
N GLU A 238 -7.25 21.85 -9.35
CA GLU A 238 -8.08 22.93 -9.92
C GLU A 238 -8.00 22.97 -11.44
N SER A 239 -6.79 22.86 -12.01
CA SER A 239 -6.58 22.81 -13.46
C SER A 239 -7.28 21.60 -14.09
N THR A 240 -7.16 20.43 -13.48
CA THR A 240 -7.79 19.20 -13.96
C THR A 240 -9.32 19.32 -13.94
N LEU A 241 -9.88 19.77 -12.83
CA LEU A 241 -11.34 19.92 -12.68
C LEU A 241 -11.94 20.95 -13.63
N SER A 242 -11.22 22.05 -13.88
CA SER A 242 -11.65 23.09 -14.83
C SER A 242 -11.37 22.75 -16.30
N GLY A 243 -10.76 21.61 -16.59
CA GLY A 243 -10.43 21.16 -17.95
C GLY A 243 -9.26 21.93 -18.57
N ARG A 244 -8.50 22.70 -17.79
CA ARG A 244 -7.28 23.37 -18.23
C ARG A 244 -6.11 22.37 -18.31
N PRO A 245 -5.12 22.57 -19.20
CA PRO A 245 -3.94 21.74 -19.23
C PRO A 245 -3.15 21.88 -17.92
N VAL A 246 -2.70 20.75 -17.38
CA VAL A 246 -1.82 20.73 -16.20
C VAL A 246 -0.43 21.17 -16.64
N THR A 247 0.00 22.35 -16.19
CA THR A 247 1.30 22.97 -16.54
C THR A 247 2.41 22.58 -15.58
N SER A 248 2.40 21.37 -15.01
CA SER A 248 3.45 20.93 -14.12
C SER A 248 4.72 20.51 -14.88
N LYS A 249 5.88 20.89 -14.34
CA LYS A 249 7.19 20.37 -14.76
C LYS A 249 7.49 18.97 -14.23
N ARG A 250 6.65 18.42 -13.33
CA ARG A 250 6.76 17.07 -12.84
C ARG A 250 6.27 16.10 -13.91
N VAL A 251 7.19 15.65 -14.73
CA VAL A 251 6.99 14.42 -15.52
C VAL A 251 7.19 13.28 -14.53
N ASN A 252 6.17 12.44 -14.39
CA ASN A 252 6.22 11.30 -13.47
C ASN A 252 7.22 10.25 -13.99
N LYS A 253 8.52 10.51 -13.75
CA LYS A 253 9.63 9.68 -14.26
C LYS A 253 9.71 8.34 -13.54
N ASN A 254 9.37 8.35 -12.23
CA ASN A 254 9.50 7.19 -11.37
C ASN A 254 8.26 6.29 -11.39
N PHE A 255 7.09 6.86 -11.66
CA PHE A 255 5.81 6.13 -11.68
C PHE A 255 5.02 6.47 -12.93
N PRO A 256 5.38 5.95 -14.11
CA PRO A 256 4.64 6.20 -15.33
C PRO A 256 3.20 5.71 -15.18
N MET A 257 2.25 6.61 -15.39
CA MET A 257 0.82 6.29 -15.42
C MET A 257 0.47 5.64 -16.75
N ALA A 258 -0.57 4.80 -16.77
CA ALA A 258 -1.09 4.26 -18.03
C ALA A 258 -1.40 5.40 -18.99
N ASN A 259 -0.88 5.32 -20.21
CA ASN A 259 -1.19 6.28 -21.28
C ASN A 259 -2.70 6.29 -21.50
N GLN A 260 -3.37 7.38 -21.11
CA GLN A 260 -4.83 7.56 -21.24
C GLN A 260 -5.27 7.85 -22.69
N ASN A 261 -4.49 7.41 -23.68
CA ASN A 261 -4.81 7.49 -25.11
C ASN A 261 -5.12 6.09 -25.66
N LYS A 262 -6.14 5.43 -25.10
CA LYS A 262 -6.85 4.33 -25.78
C LYS A 262 -8.35 4.47 -25.58
#